data_d969d22356e7f7ca7b51999d6bf320c6
#
_entry.id   d969d22356e7f7ca7b51999d6bf320c6
#
_cell.length_a   1.000
_cell.length_b   1.000
_cell.length_c   1.000
_cell.angle_alpha   90.00
_cell.angle_beta   90.00
_cell.angle_gamma   90.00
#
_symmetry.space_group_name_H-M   'P 1'
#
loop_
_entity.id
_entity.type
_entity.pdbx_description
1 polymer ?
#
loop_
_entity_poly.entity_id
_entity_poly.type
_entity_poly.pdbx_seq_one_letter_code
_entity_poly.pdbx_strand_id
1 'polypeptide(L)'
;MGNILMTGSGGGGAGSDDCTATAAELLKGYTGILKGSDDEPVQGILELTGNAQAAHVLNGETFYSNDAKTKHTGNMTVNSLLSFSVAAYSGRRVLAKWQNPNQAAGKPYSGVIINYSTSGYPGTGGTRIYKGAGNNTSSGGQSQVFLDMPNLNTTYYFTAIPYVTVNNSELLGTGINGSVRTANTQNITITGTQNYTIPVGYTSLDIFCVGGGGGGDYGDERN
;
A
#
# COMPACT_ATOMS: atom_id res chain seq x y z
N MET A 1 -87.54 17.24 -5.78
CA MET A 1 -86.15 17.64 -5.46
C MET A 1 -85.22 16.78 -6.25
N GLY A 2 -84.57 17.36 -7.26
CA GLY A 2 -83.62 16.64 -8.08
C GLY A 2 -82.20 16.74 -7.50
N ASN A 3 -81.56 15.60 -7.24
CA ASN A 3 -80.19 15.56 -6.84
C ASN A 3 -79.31 15.80 -8.12
N ILE A 4 -78.50 16.85 -8.10
CA ILE A 4 -77.45 17.10 -9.10
C ILE A 4 -76.22 16.31 -8.64
N LEU A 5 -75.94 15.20 -9.33
CA LEU A 5 -74.68 14.53 -9.21
C LEU A 5 -73.64 15.31 -10.03
N MET A 6 -72.80 16.08 -9.40
CA MET A 6 -71.67 16.68 -10.06
C MET A 6 -70.60 15.60 -10.16
N THR A 7 -70.51 14.97 -11.30
CA THR A 7 -69.25 14.21 -11.67
C THR A 7 -68.20 15.23 -12.09
N GLY A 8 -67.41 15.68 -11.13
CA GLY A 8 -66.16 16.39 -11.44
C GLY A 8 -65.23 15.41 -12.15
N SER A 9 -64.96 15.69 -13.42
CA SER A 9 -63.77 15.13 -14.10
C SER A 9 -62.57 15.75 -13.40
N GLY A 10 -62.25 15.22 -12.23
CA GLY A 10 -60.97 15.49 -11.58
C GLY A 10 -59.87 15.00 -12.52
N GLY A 11 -59.00 15.89 -12.96
CA GLY A 11 -57.75 15.49 -13.58
C GLY A 11 -57.08 14.49 -12.63
N GLY A 12 -57.02 13.21 -13.02
CA GLY A 12 -56.50 12.16 -12.21
C GLY A 12 -55.03 12.44 -11.90
N GLY A 13 -54.75 12.97 -10.71
CA GLY A 13 -53.45 12.85 -10.10
C GLY A 13 -53.25 11.37 -9.78
N ALA A 14 -51.99 10.90 -9.90
CA ALA A 14 -51.66 9.56 -9.52
C ALA A 14 -52.05 9.33 -8.05
N GLY A 15 -52.91 8.33 -7.81
CA GLY A 15 -53.29 7.89 -6.47
C GLY A 15 -52.37 6.82 -5.90
N SER A 16 -52.68 6.34 -4.71
CA SER A 16 -51.90 5.27 -4.07
C SER A 16 -51.88 3.98 -4.86
N ASP A 17 -52.88 3.71 -5.70
CA ASP A 17 -52.98 2.56 -6.57
C ASP A 17 -51.94 2.59 -7.72
N ASP A 18 -51.53 3.79 -8.12
CA ASP A 18 -50.50 4.00 -9.15
C ASP A 18 -49.08 4.01 -8.57
N CYS A 19 -48.96 4.04 -7.24
CA CYS A 19 -47.66 4.10 -6.57
C CYS A 19 -47.03 2.70 -6.45
N THR A 20 -45.71 2.63 -6.63
CA THR A 20 -44.93 1.39 -6.42
C THR A 20 -44.15 1.39 -5.12
N ALA A 21 -43.78 2.56 -4.60
CA ALA A 21 -43.00 2.71 -3.38
C ALA A 21 -43.83 2.40 -2.13
N THR A 22 -43.21 1.74 -1.17
CA THR A 22 -43.72 1.44 0.17
C THR A 22 -43.04 2.31 1.22
N ALA A 23 -43.52 2.29 2.47
CA ALA A 23 -42.88 3.03 3.57
C ALA A 23 -41.41 2.63 3.80
N ALA A 24 -41.02 1.39 3.47
CA ALA A 24 -39.65 0.89 3.60
C ALA A 24 -38.70 1.49 2.57
N GLU A 25 -39.21 2.07 1.48
CA GLU A 25 -38.42 2.68 0.40
C GLU A 25 -38.39 4.22 0.50
N LEU A 26 -39.20 4.79 1.39
CA LEU A 26 -39.22 6.22 1.69
C LEU A 26 -38.39 6.53 2.93
N LEU A 27 -37.48 7.50 2.81
CA LEU A 27 -36.61 7.91 3.91
C LEU A 27 -37.41 8.37 5.12
N LYS A 28 -37.00 7.92 6.30
CA LYS A 28 -37.53 8.36 7.58
C LYS A 28 -37.49 9.89 7.71
N GLY A 29 -38.60 10.46 8.19
CA GLY A 29 -38.76 11.92 8.29
C GLY A 29 -39.38 12.57 7.06
N TYR A 30 -39.70 11.81 6.01
CA TYR A 30 -40.48 12.25 4.86
C TYR A 30 -41.82 11.56 4.85
N THR A 31 -42.84 12.22 4.27
CA THR A 31 -44.17 11.65 4.03
C THR A 31 -44.47 11.65 2.55
N GLY A 32 -45.22 10.69 2.09
CA GLY A 32 -45.65 10.58 0.70
C GLY A 32 -46.91 9.73 0.57
N ILE A 33 -47.62 9.85 -0.55
CA ILE A 33 -48.68 8.92 -0.94
C ILE A 33 -47.95 7.68 -1.47
N LEU A 34 -48.17 6.54 -0.88
CA LEU A 34 -47.43 5.29 -1.12
C LEU A 34 -48.43 4.20 -1.52
N LYS A 35 -47.92 3.10 -2.04
CA LYS A 35 -48.69 1.92 -2.42
C LYS A 35 -49.55 1.44 -1.24
N GLY A 36 -50.85 1.37 -1.44
CA GLY A 36 -51.79 0.89 -0.45
C GLY A 36 -52.04 1.85 0.72
N SER A 37 -51.78 3.16 0.56
CA SER A 37 -52.02 4.18 1.59
C SER A 37 -53.41 4.78 1.53
N ASP A 38 -54.31 4.31 0.66
CA ASP A 38 -55.66 4.86 0.46
C ASP A 38 -55.65 6.38 0.22
N ASP A 39 -54.63 6.86 -0.54
CA ASP A 39 -54.37 8.27 -0.84
C ASP A 39 -54.02 9.17 0.37
N GLU A 40 -53.76 8.55 1.52
CA GLU A 40 -53.34 9.25 2.72
C GLU A 40 -51.80 9.32 2.82
N PRO A 41 -51.23 10.42 3.36
CA PRO A 41 -49.79 10.53 3.55
C PRO A 41 -49.26 9.51 4.59
N VAL A 42 -48.27 8.68 4.19
CA VAL A 42 -47.59 7.72 5.06
C VAL A 42 -46.18 8.16 5.31
N GLN A 43 -45.71 8.01 6.54
CA GLN A 43 -44.33 8.32 6.90
C GLN A 43 -43.37 7.19 6.45
N GLY A 44 -42.25 7.58 5.81
CA GLY A 44 -41.16 6.67 5.48
C GLY A 44 -40.44 6.13 6.72
N ILE A 45 -39.95 4.89 6.60
CA ILE A 45 -39.24 4.19 7.67
C ILE A 45 -37.81 3.78 7.25
N LEU A 46 -37.39 4.09 6.03
CA LEU A 46 -36.03 3.78 5.56
C LEU A 46 -35.01 4.61 6.34
N GLU A 47 -34.15 3.93 7.10
CA GLU A 47 -33.00 4.53 7.75
C GLU A 47 -31.73 4.15 7.01
N LEU A 48 -30.88 5.14 6.74
CA LEU A 48 -29.53 4.91 6.25
C LEU A 48 -28.61 4.66 7.44
N THR A 49 -27.99 3.50 7.50
CA THR A 49 -27.12 3.07 8.61
C THR A 49 -25.65 3.01 8.24
N GLY A 50 -25.27 3.63 7.11
CA GLY A 50 -23.88 3.67 6.66
C GLY A 50 -22.98 4.38 7.67
N ASN A 51 -21.78 3.81 7.92
CA ASN A 51 -20.79 4.37 8.85
C ASN A 51 -19.49 4.78 8.14
N ALA A 52 -19.48 4.81 6.80
CA ALA A 52 -18.31 5.22 6.04
C ALA A 52 -17.95 6.68 6.35
N GLN A 53 -16.66 6.90 6.56
CA GLN A 53 -16.07 8.22 6.76
C GLN A 53 -15.14 8.57 5.58
N ALA A 54 -14.81 9.83 5.40
CA ALA A 54 -13.91 10.28 4.34
C ALA A 54 -12.55 9.52 4.34
N ALA A 55 -12.07 9.15 5.51
CA ALA A 55 -10.85 8.36 5.69
C ALA A 55 -10.94 6.90 5.18
N HIS A 56 -12.13 6.38 4.92
CA HIS A 56 -12.35 5.02 4.43
C HIS A 56 -12.55 4.95 2.91
N VAL A 57 -12.66 6.10 2.24
CA VAL A 57 -12.93 6.22 0.81
C VAL A 57 -11.75 6.89 0.12
N LEU A 58 -11.37 6.41 -1.06
CA LEU A 58 -10.24 6.93 -1.81
C LEU A 58 -10.35 8.43 -2.04
N ASN A 59 -9.23 9.13 -2.00
CA ASN A 59 -9.18 10.57 -2.24
C ASN A 59 -9.77 10.93 -3.59
N GLY A 60 -10.74 11.85 -3.58
CA GLY A 60 -11.48 12.29 -4.77
C GLY A 60 -12.73 11.49 -5.10
N GLU A 61 -12.89 10.27 -4.59
CA GLU A 61 -14.13 9.50 -4.73
C GLU A 61 -15.23 10.08 -3.84
N THR A 62 -16.49 9.97 -4.26
CA THR A 62 -17.63 10.51 -3.50
C THR A 62 -18.53 9.41 -3.00
N PHE A 63 -19.16 9.63 -1.84
CA PHE A 63 -20.04 8.66 -1.20
C PHE A 63 -21.14 9.35 -0.39
N TYR A 64 -22.20 8.59 -0.11
CA TYR A 64 -23.23 8.93 0.88
C TYR A 64 -23.09 7.94 2.04
N SER A 65 -23.31 8.39 3.27
CA SER A 65 -23.22 7.57 4.47
C SER A 65 -24.60 7.42 5.12
N ASN A 66 -24.82 8.04 6.28
CA ASN A 66 -26.07 7.99 7.02
C ASN A 66 -27.05 9.11 6.66
N ASP A 67 -26.71 9.96 5.72
CA ASP A 67 -27.55 11.03 5.17
C ASP A 67 -27.54 10.97 3.64
N ALA A 68 -28.69 10.72 3.03
CA ALA A 68 -28.86 10.65 1.58
C ALA A 68 -28.71 12.00 0.88
N LYS A 69 -28.80 13.12 1.61
CA LYS A 69 -28.72 14.48 1.05
C LYS A 69 -27.31 15.03 1.05
N THR A 70 -26.44 14.52 1.94
CA THR A 70 -25.06 15.02 2.06
C THR A 70 -24.11 14.10 1.35
N LYS A 71 -23.57 14.59 0.24
CA LYS A 71 -22.52 13.93 -0.52
C LYS A 71 -21.15 14.28 0.07
N HIS A 72 -20.41 13.28 0.49
CA HIS A 72 -19.07 13.39 1.05
C HIS A 72 -18.01 13.08 -0.01
N THR A 73 -16.78 13.57 0.20
CA THR A 73 -15.62 13.23 -0.61
C THR A 73 -14.62 12.46 0.24
N GLY A 74 -14.10 11.35 -0.29
CA GLY A 74 -13.05 10.55 0.32
C GLY A 74 -11.73 11.30 0.38
N ASN A 75 -10.90 10.96 1.37
CA ASN A 75 -9.57 11.53 1.55
C ASN A 75 -8.50 10.49 1.88
N MET A 76 -8.79 9.19 1.67
CA MET A 76 -7.82 8.13 1.90
C MET A 76 -6.68 8.23 0.90
N THR A 77 -5.44 8.29 1.42
CA THR A 77 -4.20 8.30 0.64
C THR A 77 -3.21 7.34 1.26
N VAL A 78 -2.23 6.87 0.46
CA VAL A 78 -1.16 6.01 1.00
C VAL A 78 -0.30 6.81 1.98
N ASN A 79 0.00 6.20 3.12
CA ASN A 79 0.86 6.82 4.12
C ASN A 79 2.30 6.95 3.61
N SER A 80 2.96 8.05 3.94
CA SER A 80 4.31 8.36 3.48
C SER A 80 5.36 7.72 4.37
N LEU A 81 6.44 7.20 3.78
CA LEU A 81 7.62 6.79 4.53
C LEU A 81 8.20 7.95 5.32
N LEU A 82 8.76 7.68 6.49
CA LEU A 82 9.45 8.69 7.29
C LEU A 82 10.87 8.93 6.78
N SER A 83 11.54 7.90 6.25
CA SER A 83 12.85 8.00 5.64
C SER A 83 13.13 6.85 4.68
N PHE A 84 14.11 7.05 3.79
CA PHE A 84 14.68 6.00 2.94
C PHE A 84 16.16 6.27 2.74
N SER A 85 16.98 5.21 2.78
CA SER A 85 18.40 5.27 2.52
C SER A 85 18.89 3.98 1.88
N VAL A 86 19.95 4.07 1.11
CA VAL A 86 20.66 2.93 0.53
C VAL A 86 22.16 3.07 0.79
N ALA A 87 22.83 1.95 1.09
CA ALA A 87 24.25 1.90 1.34
C ALA A 87 24.87 0.69 0.65
N ALA A 88 26.11 0.81 0.17
CA ALA A 88 26.86 -0.33 -0.31
C ALA A 88 27.11 -1.31 0.85
N TYR A 89 26.94 -2.60 0.60
CA TYR A 89 27.17 -3.63 1.61
C TYR A 89 28.41 -4.47 1.26
N SER A 90 28.36 -5.22 0.17
CA SER A 90 29.48 -6.04 -0.29
C SER A 90 29.35 -6.35 -1.77
N GLY A 91 30.37 -6.08 -2.56
CA GLY A 91 30.33 -6.32 -3.99
C GLY A 91 29.14 -5.62 -4.66
N ARG A 92 28.26 -6.39 -5.29
CA ARG A 92 27.05 -5.88 -5.94
C ARG A 92 25.86 -5.70 -4.99
N ARG A 93 25.99 -6.16 -3.73
CA ARG A 93 24.89 -6.11 -2.76
C ARG A 93 24.83 -4.74 -2.10
N VAL A 94 23.64 -4.18 -2.04
CA VAL A 94 23.33 -2.94 -1.33
C VAL A 94 22.30 -3.22 -0.25
N LEU A 95 22.33 -2.41 0.81
CA LEU A 95 21.36 -2.45 1.89
C LEU A 95 20.43 -1.25 1.75
N ALA A 96 19.17 -1.53 1.46
CA ALA A 96 18.09 -0.53 1.48
C ALA A 96 17.41 -0.54 2.85
N LYS A 97 17.26 0.63 3.45
CA LYS A 97 16.60 0.84 4.73
C LYS A 97 15.54 1.92 4.59
N TRP A 98 14.42 1.75 5.27
CA TRP A 98 13.39 2.77 5.37
C TRP A 98 12.75 2.76 6.75
N GLN A 99 12.17 3.87 7.11
CA GLN A 99 11.35 3.94 8.30
C GLN A 99 9.88 3.92 7.89
N ASN A 100 9.15 2.96 8.43
CA ASN A 100 7.72 2.80 8.19
C ASN A 100 6.98 4.06 8.65
N PRO A 101 5.84 4.40 8.02
CA PRO A 101 5.02 5.49 8.50
C PRO A 101 4.43 5.20 9.88
N ASN A 102 4.14 6.25 10.63
CA ASN A 102 3.30 6.15 11.81
C ASN A 102 1.86 5.85 11.39
N GLN A 103 1.17 5.02 12.17
CA GLN A 103 -0.23 4.73 11.91
C GLN A 103 -1.07 6.01 11.93
N ALA A 104 -1.89 6.22 10.90
CA ALA A 104 -2.78 7.37 10.81
C ALA A 104 -4.10 6.98 10.12
N ALA A 105 -5.22 7.53 10.59
CA ALA A 105 -6.53 7.31 9.99
C ALA A 105 -6.55 7.81 8.54
N GLY A 106 -7.13 7.03 7.63
CA GLY A 106 -7.20 7.35 6.21
C GLY A 106 -5.87 7.30 5.46
N LYS A 107 -4.82 6.76 6.09
CA LYS A 107 -3.48 6.60 5.51
C LYS A 107 -2.97 5.18 5.65
N PRO A 108 -3.54 4.21 4.92
CA PRO A 108 -3.08 2.83 4.94
C PRO A 108 -1.67 2.68 4.36
N TYR A 109 -0.99 1.60 4.76
CA TYR A 109 0.34 1.23 4.32
C TYR A 109 0.49 -0.28 4.34
N SER A 110 0.97 -0.88 3.26
CA SER A 110 1.22 -2.31 3.15
C SER A 110 2.71 -2.65 3.00
N GLY A 111 3.52 -1.68 2.57
CA GLY A 111 4.95 -1.87 2.34
C GLY A 111 5.50 -0.89 1.32
N VAL A 112 6.67 -1.22 0.76
CA VAL A 112 7.37 -0.41 -0.23
C VAL A 112 7.58 -1.18 -1.53
N ILE A 113 7.53 -0.45 -2.64
CA ILE A 113 8.07 -0.84 -3.93
C ILE A 113 9.38 -0.07 -4.09
N ILE A 114 10.48 -0.78 -4.42
CA ILE A 114 11.75 -0.15 -4.70
C ILE A 114 12.05 -0.37 -6.17
N ASN A 115 12.15 0.73 -6.91
CA ASN A 115 12.58 0.77 -8.29
C ASN A 115 14.00 1.33 -8.38
N TYR A 116 14.78 0.91 -9.38
CA TYR A 116 16.10 1.46 -9.65
C TYR A 116 16.32 1.80 -11.10
N SER A 117 17.32 2.65 -11.34
CA SER A 117 17.86 3.02 -12.64
C SER A 117 19.35 3.40 -12.51
N THR A 118 20.08 3.44 -13.61
CA THR A 118 21.47 3.93 -13.67
C THR A 118 21.58 5.35 -14.23
N SER A 119 20.48 5.92 -14.74
CA SER A 119 20.48 7.24 -15.41
C SER A 119 19.81 8.36 -14.60
N GLY A 120 19.28 8.03 -13.39
CA GLY A 120 18.59 9.01 -12.54
C GLY A 120 17.48 8.35 -11.70
N TYR A 121 16.80 9.13 -10.87
CA TYR A 121 15.75 8.60 -9.98
C TYR A 121 14.54 8.14 -10.78
N PRO A 122 14.16 6.86 -10.67
CA PRO A 122 13.16 6.25 -11.56
C PRO A 122 11.72 6.65 -11.25
N GLY A 123 11.41 7.13 -10.05
CA GLY A 123 10.03 7.33 -9.64
C GLY A 123 9.23 6.01 -9.71
N THR A 124 8.06 6.05 -10.37
CA THR A 124 7.23 4.86 -10.60
C THR A 124 7.69 4.00 -11.78
N GLY A 125 8.66 4.49 -12.58
CA GLY A 125 9.30 3.78 -13.69
C GLY A 125 10.54 3.02 -13.26
N GLY A 126 11.42 2.70 -14.25
CA GLY A 126 12.65 1.94 -14.02
C GLY A 126 12.40 0.46 -13.78
N THR A 127 13.39 -0.21 -13.19
CA THR A 127 13.31 -1.64 -12.89
C THR A 127 12.89 -1.85 -11.43
N ARG A 128 11.75 -2.55 -11.22
CA ARG A 128 11.32 -2.95 -9.87
C ARG A 128 12.23 -4.07 -9.37
N ILE A 129 12.92 -3.83 -8.26
CA ILE A 129 13.82 -4.81 -7.64
C ILE A 129 13.23 -5.39 -6.35
N TYR A 130 12.32 -4.69 -5.71
CA TYR A 130 11.69 -5.14 -4.49
C TYR A 130 10.24 -4.68 -4.37
N LYS A 131 9.41 -5.52 -3.75
CA LYS A 131 8.07 -5.19 -3.26
C LYS A 131 7.79 -5.98 -1.99
N GLY A 132 7.50 -5.31 -0.89
CA GLY A 132 7.17 -5.96 0.38
C GLY A 132 7.26 -5.02 1.58
N ALA A 133 6.98 -5.57 2.75
CA ALA A 133 6.99 -4.83 4.02
C ALA A 133 8.38 -4.78 4.69
N GLY A 134 9.36 -5.53 4.15
CA GLY A 134 10.70 -5.67 4.75
C GLY A 134 10.72 -6.65 5.93
N ASN A 135 11.70 -6.46 6.80
CA ASN A 135 11.92 -7.33 7.97
C ASN A 135 11.24 -6.83 9.26
N ASN A 136 10.60 -5.66 9.22
CA ASN A 136 9.88 -5.09 10.36
C ASN A 136 8.63 -4.36 9.87
N THR A 137 7.46 -4.73 10.39
CA THR A 137 6.17 -4.16 10.01
C THR A 137 5.61 -3.18 11.05
N SER A 138 6.35 -2.92 12.12
CA SER A 138 5.90 -2.02 13.18
C SER A 138 5.73 -0.59 12.69
N SER A 139 4.69 0.08 13.17
CA SER A 139 4.45 1.51 12.92
C SER A 139 5.64 2.34 13.41
N GLY A 140 6.15 3.23 12.55
CA GLY A 140 7.34 4.03 12.84
C GLY A 140 8.65 3.25 12.94
N GLY A 141 8.61 1.92 12.81
CA GLY A 141 9.78 1.04 12.91
C GLY A 141 10.69 1.12 11.69
N GLN A 142 11.97 0.82 11.90
CA GLN A 142 12.92 0.66 10.79
C GLN A 142 12.76 -0.72 10.14
N SER A 143 12.70 -0.74 8.82
CA SER A 143 12.69 -1.93 8.00
C SER A 143 13.84 -1.91 7.00
N GLN A 144 14.26 -3.06 6.51
CA GLN A 144 15.38 -3.16 5.57
C GLN A 144 15.30 -4.40 4.68
N VAL A 145 16.03 -4.34 3.58
CA VAL A 145 16.22 -5.46 2.65
C VAL A 145 17.58 -5.36 1.98
N PHE A 146 18.20 -6.51 1.70
CA PHE A 146 19.36 -6.58 0.83
C PHE A 146 18.92 -6.74 -0.62
N LEU A 147 19.55 -5.98 -1.52
CA LEU A 147 19.28 -5.97 -2.94
C LEU A 147 20.56 -6.33 -3.70
N ASP A 148 20.47 -7.29 -4.60
CA ASP A 148 21.60 -7.70 -5.43
C ASP A 148 21.53 -6.97 -6.78
N MET A 149 22.48 -6.06 -7.01
CA MET A 149 22.51 -5.21 -8.20
C MET A 149 23.21 -5.91 -9.37
N PRO A 150 22.90 -5.55 -10.64
CA PRO A 150 23.51 -6.18 -11.80
C PRO A 150 25.04 -6.02 -11.87
N ASN A 151 25.58 -4.84 -11.57
CA ASN A 151 26.97 -4.50 -11.81
C ASN A 151 27.70 -4.00 -10.57
N LEU A 152 29.01 -4.25 -10.53
CA LEU A 152 29.96 -3.65 -9.60
C LEU A 152 30.28 -2.21 -10.03
N ASN A 153 30.81 -1.42 -9.11
CA ASN A 153 31.40 -0.10 -9.36
C ASN A 153 30.46 0.82 -10.16
N THR A 154 29.14 0.64 -9.99
CA THR A 154 28.09 1.32 -10.74
C THR A 154 27.21 2.13 -9.78
N THR A 155 26.91 3.37 -10.15
CA THR A 155 25.94 4.19 -9.40
C THR A 155 24.52 3.79 -9.79
N TYR A 156 23.72 3.47 -8.78
CA TYR A 156 22.30 3.19 -8.90
C TYR A 156 21.50 4.24 -8.16
N TYR A 157 20.44 4.69 -8.80
CA TYR A 157 19.44 5.60 -8.26
C TYR A 157 18.19 4.81 -7.92
N PHE A 158 17.65 5.01 -6.74
CA PHE A 158 16.49 4.26 -6.23
C PHE A 158 15.38 5.23 -5.88
N THR A 159 14.15 4.77 -6.07
CA THR A 159 12.96 5.39 -5.49
C THR A 159 12.21 4.33 -4.70
N ALA A 160 12.03 4.55 -3.40
CA ALA A 160 11.18 3.74 -2.53
C ALA A 160 9.79 4.37 -2.46
N ILE A 161 8.79 3.66 -2.91
CA ILE A 161 7.40 4.12 -3.05
C ILE A 161 6.55 3.34 -2.07
N PRO A 162 5.93 3.97 -1.06
CA PRO A 162 4.97 3.28 -0.21
C PRO A 162 3.74 2.89 -1.02
N TYR A 163 3.18 1.73 -0.73
CA TYR A 163 1.98 1.25 -1.42
C TYR A 163 0.97 0.63 -0.46
N VAL A 164 -0.27 0.57 -0.92
CA VAL A 164 -1.33 -0.27 -0.37
C VAL A 164 -2.06 -0.98 -1.50
N THR A 165 -2.53 -2.20 -1.24
CA THR A 165 -3.38 -2.92 -2.19
C THR A 165 -4.84 -2.71 -1.80
N VAL A 166 -5.61 -2.13 -2.72
CA VAL A 166 -7.05 -1.92 -2.58
C VAL A 166 -7.74 -2.54 -3.78
N ASN A 167 -8.69 -3.46 -3.56
CA ASN A 167 -9.42 -4.15 -4.62
C ASN A 167 -8.50 -4.74 -5.73
N ASN A 168 -7.41 -5.40 -5.32
CA ASN A 168 -6.38 -5.97 -6.20
C ASN A 168 -5.60 -4.94 -7.04
N SER A 169 -5.77 -3.64 -6.81
CA SER A 169 -5.01 -2.58 -7.43
C SER A 169 -3.99 -1.99 -6.45
N GLU A 170 -2.80 -1.63 -6.96
CA GLU A 170 -1.78 -0.94 -6.17
C GLU A 170 -2.06 0.56 -6.17
N LEU A 171 -2.37 1.11 -4.99
CA LEU A 171 -2.39 2.54 -4.76
C LEU A 171 -1.00 2.96 -4.27
N LEU A 172 -0.38 3.92 -4.94
CA LEU A 172 0.99 4.36 -4.69
C LEU A 172 1.00 5.71 -3.97
N GLY A 173 1.90 5.83 -2.99
CA GLY A 173 2.18 7.09 -2.32
C GLY A 173 3.36 7.84 -2.94
N THR A 174 3.78 8.92 -2.29
CA THR A 174 4.95 9.70 -2.70
C THR A 174 6.24 8.93 -2.40
N GLY A 175 7.08 8.73 -3.42
CA GLY A 175 8.35 8.04 -3.29
C GLY A 175 9.43 8.91 -2.64
N ILE A 176 10.39 8.27 -1.97
CA ILE A 176 11.62 8.89 -1.46
C ILE A 176 12.81 8.34 -2.25
N ASN A 177 13.71 9.21 -2.63
CA ASN A 177 14.87 8.91 -3.45
C ASN A 177 16.12 8.61 -2.62
N GLY A 178 16.97 7.74 -3.13
CA GLY A 178 18.30 7.46 -2.59
C GLY A 178 19.22 6.97 -3.69
N SER A 179 20.51 7.13 -3.54
CA SER A 179 21.50 6.62 -4.51
C SER A 179 22.70 6.03 -3.80
N VAL A 180 23.32 5.07 -4.45
CA VAL A 180 24.54 4.43 -3.96
C VAL A 180 25.35 3.91 -5.12
N ARG A 181 26.68 3.93 -4.99
CA ARG A 181 27.61 3.21 -5.87
C ARG A 181 27.90 1.86 -5.24
N THR A 182 27.72 0.78 -6.01
CA THR A 182 28.12 -0.57 -5.59
C THR A 182 29.62 -0.63 -5.39
N ALA A 183 30.06 -1.48 -4.48
CA ALA A 183 31.48 -1.65 -4.23
C ALA A 183 32.22 -2.14 -5.48
N ASN A 184 33.49 -1.80 -5.57
CA ASN A 184 34.40 -2.31 -6.61
C ASN A 184 35.09 -3.63 -6.20
N THR A 185 34.93 -4.03 -4.93
CA THR A 185 35.50 -5.24 -4.36
C THR A 185 34.45 -6.07 -3.64
N GLN A 186 34.64 -7.37 -3.58
CA GLN A 186 33.85 -8.31 -2.80
C GLN A 186 34.76 -9.16 -1.95
N ASN A 187 34.58 -9.15 -0.64
CA ASN A 187 35.27 -10.03 0.28
C ASN A 187 34.47 -11.32 0.45
N ILE A 188 35.14 -12.45 0.32
CA ILE A 188 34.57 -13.78 0.49
C ILE A 188 35.42 -14.54 1.47
N THR A 189 34.78 -15.11 2.49
CA THR A 189 35.47 -16.03 3.43
C THR A 189 35.14 -17.46 3.01
N ILE A 190 36.13 -18.24 2.72
CA ILE A 190 36.02 -19.67 2.42
C ILE A 190 36.56 -20.45 3.60
N THR A 191 35.68 -21.28 4.20
CA THR A 191 36.05 -22.21 5.28
C THR A 191 36.02 -23.63 4.75
N GLY A 192 37.12 -24.33 4.78
CA GLY A 192 37.25 -25.69 4.25
C GLY A 192 37.66 -25.74 2.79
N THR A 193 37.75 -26.96 2.25
CA THR A 193 38.17 -27.19 0.84
C THR A 193 36.95 -27.07 -0.08
N GLN A 194 36.91 -26.04 -0.93
CA GLN A 194 35.88 -25.86 -1.94
C GLN A 194 36.43 -25.10 -3.15
N ASN A 195 35.79 -25.31 -4.31
CA ASN A 195 36.04 -24.52 -5.50
C ASN A 195 35.22 -23.24 -5.48
N TYR A 196 35.85 -22.10 -5.74
CA TYR A 196 35.17 -20.83 -5.88
C TYR A 196 35.33 -20.32 -7.32
N THR A 197 34.19 -20.02 -7.96
CA THR A 197 34.18 -19.39 -9.28
C THR A 197 34.13 -17.88 -9.11
N ILE A 198 35.13 -17.18 -9.63
CA ILE A 198 35.19 -15.71 -9.61
C ILE A 198 34.05 -15.18 -10.50
N PRO A 199 33.15 -14.35 -9.99
CA PRO A 199 32.09 -13.76 -10.79
C PRO A 199 32.65 -12.83 -11.88
N VAL A 200 31.93 -12.73 -13.00
CA VAL A 200 32.28 -11.81 -14.09
C VAL A 200 32.35 -10.36 -13.58
N GLY A 201 33.36 -9.61 -14.02
CA GLY A 201 33.53 -8.19 -13.68
C GLY A 201 34.62 -7.91 -12.64
N TYR A 202 35.28 -8.93 -12.07
CA TYR A 202 36.47 -8.75 -11.23
C TYR A 202 37.73 -8.86 -12.10
N THR A 203 38.66 -7.95 -11.92
CA THR A 203 39.94 -7.89 -12.67
C THR A 203 41.16 -8.28 -11.84
N SER A 204 40.99 -8.40 -10.51
CA SER A 204 42.04 -8.82 -9.57
C SER A 204 41.46 -9.69 -8.46
N LEU A 205 42.26 -10.57 -7.91
CA LEU A 205 41.93 -11.44 -6.77
C LEU A 205 43.09 -11.38 -5.77
N ASP A 206 42.77 -10.92 -4.56
CA ASP A 206 43.67 -10.98 -3.43
C ASP A 206 43.25 -12.15 -2.54
N ILE A 207 44.21 -13.08 -2.29
CA ILE A 207 43.97 -14.26 -1.46
C ILE A 207 44.73 -14.08 -0.15
N PHE A 208 43.98 -14.12 0.96
CA PHE A 208 44.56 -14.15 2.29
C PHE A 208 44.24 -15.50 2.95
N CYS A 209 45.30 -16.30 3.19
CA CYS A 209 45.16 -17.61 3.83
C CYS A 209 45.57 -17.54 5.30
N VAL A 210 44.70 -18.01 6.18
CA VAL A 210 45.00 -18.21 7.61
C VAL A 210 45.17 -19.71 7.85
N GLY A 211 46.38 -20.15 8.14
CA GLY A 211 46.61 -21.53 8.56
C GLY A 211 46.12 -21.77 10.00
N GLY A 212 45.52 -22.93 10.25
CA GLY A 212 45.32 -23.38 11.61
C GLY A 212 46.65 -23.48 12.36
N GLY A 213 46.70 -22.91 13.57
CA GLY A 213 47.89 -23.08 14.44
C GLY A 213 48.20 -24.57 14.60
N GLY A 214 49.44 -24.96 14.33
CA GLY A 214 49.90 -26.33 14.59
C GLY A 214 49.65 -26.69 16.06
N GLY A 215 49.04 -27.83 16.31
CA GLY A 215 48.94 -28.37 17.68
C GLY A 215 50.36 -28.53 18.23
N GLY A 216 50.63 -27.88 19.36
CA GLY A 216 51.89 -28.08 20.07
C GLY A 216 52.07 -29.56 20.38
N ASP A 217 53.17 -30.13 19.93
CA ASP A 217 53.58 -31.45 20.33
C ASP A 217 53.94 -31.40 21.85
N TYR A 218 53.17 -32.09 22.68
CA TYR A 218 53.54 -32.32 24.08
C TYR A 218 54.69 -33.30 24.04
N GLY A 219 55.92 -32.79 24.13
CA GLY A 219 57.10 -33.61 24.33
C GLY A 219 56.92 -34.44 25.63
N ASP A 220 56.80 -35.75 25.45
CA ASP A 220 56.85 -36.73 26.53
C ASP A 220 58.27 -36.76 27.12
N GLU A 221 58.54 -36.01 28.16
CA GLU A 221 59.74 -36.16 28.98
C GLU A 221 59.61 -37.39 29.83
N ARG A 222 60.10 -38.56 29.35
CA ARG A 222 60.38 -39.70 30.18
C ARG A 222 61.80 -39.58 30.67
N ASN A 223 61.95 -39.44 31.95
CA ASN A 223 63.08 -39.91 32.76
C ASN A 223 62.68 -41.13 33.58
#